data_9db516b9c3e9763ff38d8ddf0adeadde
#
_entry.id   9db516b9c3e9763ff38d8ddf0adeadde
#
_cell.length_a   1.000
_cell.length_b   1.000
_cell.length_c   1.000
_cell.angle_alpha   90.00
_cell.angle_beta   90.00
_cell.angle_gamma   90.00
#
_symmetry.space_group_name_H-M   'P 1'
#
loop_
_entity.id
_entity.type
_entity.pdbx_description
1 polymer ?
#
loop_
_entity_poly.entity_id
_entity_poly.type
_entity_poly.pdbx_seq_one_letter_code
_entity_poly.pdbx_strand_id
1 'polypeptide(L)'
;DYQTFEGQPYTYNISTAIPADVSSYKKFVISDTLDNDLEFDGEATIKGDAADLFTVEKNGQTVTATVKPGKFKDLANYSTVELIIPAKVKQGVSGKVIDNKAKVEYTNKSNVDKEVESTPVHVTPPPVTKKINENLDHLDIPTGEQYKYNVKTKLPTDIKDYKKFVITDTLENELSVINEGETKPVIKGAAAAFFDVEVQGQTVTATMKNFANAADLAGQEVELEIPAKINDGVTRVKIPNTAKISYTDKNDHSGEKETKPVTVTPPSEPTVKKKINEKLDTAVIGAETDYTYNIKAKLPNDITSYKSFVITDTLDENLQAGEA
;
A
#
# COMPACT_ATOMS: atom_id res chain seq x y z
N ASP A 1 2.88 15.34 10.46
CA ASP A 1 2.47 14.47 9.35
C ASP A 1 1.06 13.95 9.56
N TYR A 2 0.22 14.05 8.54
CA TYR A 2 -1.13 13.50 8.53
C TYR A 2 -1.17 12.26 7.63
N GLN A 3 -1.48 11.10 8.21
CA GLN A 3 -1.64 9.83 7.48
C GLN A 3 -3.11 9.66 7.14
N THR A 4 -3.45 9.57 5.85
CA THR A 4 -4.81 9.29 5.38
C THR A 4 -4.76 8.52 4.07
N PHE A 5 -5.74 7.64 3.83
CA PHE A 5 -5.78 6.89 2.58
C PHE A 5 -6.17 7.79 1.39
N GLU A 6 -5.72 7.41 0.21
CA GLU A 6 -6.12 8.07 -1.04
C GLU A 6 -7.64 8.09 -1.19
N GLY A 7 -8.17 9.22 -1.65
CA GLY A 7 -9.60 9.44 -1.78
C GLY A 7 -10.35 9.77 -0.49
N GLN A 8 -9.71 9.69 0.69
CA GLN A 8 -10.34 10.11 1.94
C GLN A 8 -10.30 11.63 2.09
N PRO A 9 -11.46 12.27 2.37
CA PRO A 9 -11.52 13.72 2.58
C PRO A 9 -10.84 14.14 3.87
N TYR A 10 -10.15 15.27 3.82
CA TYR A 10 -9.62 16.00 4.96
C TYR A 10 -9.63 17.50 4.67
N THR A 11 -9.24 18.33 5.62
CA THR A 11 -9.20 19.78 5.43
C THR A 11 -7.83 20.35 5.78
N TYR A 12 -7.35 21.28 4.98
CA TYR A 12 -6.33 22.23 5.41
C TYR A 12 -7.01 23.38 6.11
N ASN A 13 -6.53 23.73 7.31
CA ASN A 13 -7.02 24.85 8.10
C ASN A 13 -5.89 25.86 8.23
N ILE A 14 -6.03 26.97 7.51
CA ILE A 14 -5.02 28.05 7.46
C ILE A 14 -5.47 29.17 8.36
N SER A 15 -4.90 29.25 9.56
CA SER A 15 -5.17 30.31 10.52
C SER A 15 -4.13 31.42 10.40
N THR A 16 -4.58 32.65 10.25
CA THR A 16 -3.70 33.84 10.22
C THR A 16 -4.14 34.88 11.22
N ALA A 17 -3.16 35.47 11.90
CA ALA A 17 -3.40 36.61 12.78
C ALA A 17 -3.71 37.87 11.96
N ILE A 18 -4.67 38.66 12.42
CA ILE A 18 -5.00 39.96 11.82
C ILE A 18 -4.18 41.03 12.49
N PRO A 19 -3.37 41.80 11.71
CA PRO A 19 -2.57 42.89 12.25
C PRO A 19 -3.46 43.99 12.88
N ALA A 20 -3.02 44.58 13.98
CA ALA A 20 -3.78 45.63 14.70
C ALA A 20 -4.06 46.85 13.84
N ASP A 21 -3.23 47.13 12.85
CA ASP A 21 -3.36 48.27 11.92
C ASP A 21 -3.99 47.88 10.56
N VAL A 22 -4.61 46.68 10.46
CA VAL A 22 -5.19 46.15 9.21
C VAL A 22 -6.21 47.08 8.57
N SER A 23 -6.90 47.89 9.37
CA SER A 23 -7.86 48.89 8.88
C SER A 23 -7.24 49.92 7.90
N SER A 24 -5.91 50.06 7.91
CA SER A 24 -5.14 50.93 7.02
C SER A 24 -4.55 50.23 5.80
N TYR A 25 -4.71 48.88 5.69
CA TYR A 25 -4.15 48.10 4.61
C TYR A 25 -4.92 48.30 3.30
N LYS A 26 -4.23 48.05 2.19
CA LYS A 26 -4.78 48.18 0.83
C LYS A 26 -4.99 46.81 0.16
N LYS A 27 -4.27 45.82 0.63
CA LYS A 27 -4.37 44.42 0.18
C LYS A 27 -4.19 43.50 1.37
N PHE A 28 -4.95 42.43 1.43
CA PHE A 28 -4.72 41.27 2.31
C PHE A 28 -5.33 40.04 1.66
N VAL A 29 -4.48 39.07 1.36
CA VAL A 29 -4.82 37.84 0.63
C VAL A 29 -4.22 36.65 1.36
N ILE A 30 -5.02 35.67 1.63
CA ILE A 30 -4.57 34.34 2.07
C ILE A 30 -4.65 33.43 0.86
N SER A 31 -3.58 32.71 0.55
CA SER A 31 -3.54 31.79 -0.59
C SER A 31 -2.89 30.47 -0.22
N ASP A 32 -3.28 29.42 -0.93
CA ASP A 32 -2.71 28.09 -0.85
C ASP A 32 -2.74 27.47 -2.24
N THR A 33 -1.68 26.77 -2.60
CA THR A 33 -1.59 26.01 -3.85
C THR A 33 -1.37 24.54 -3.53
N LEU A 34 -2.40 23.74 -3.75
CA LEU A 34 -2.33 22.30 -3.53
C LEU A 34 -1.33 21.66 -4.50
N ASP A 35 -0.57 20.68 -4.01
CA ASP A 35 0.27 19.82 -4.85
C ASP A 35 -0.57 19.10 -5.93
N ASN A 36 0.05 18.75 -7.05
CA ASN A 36 -0.61 18.06 -8.15
C ASN A 36 -1.17 16.68 -7.80
N ASP A 37 -0.68 16.07 -6.72
CA ASP A 37 -1.17 14.79 -6.20
C ASP A 37 -2.40 14.94 -5.28
N LEU A 38 -2.82 16.17 -5.04
CA LEU A 38 -4.03 16.51 -4.30
C LEU A 38 -5.15 16.98 -5.24
N GLU A 39 -6.37 16.87 -4.78
CA GLU A 39 -7.55 17.48 -5.41
C GLU A 39 -8.47 18.08 -4.37
N PHE A 40 -9.22 19.09 -4.76
CA PHE A 40 -10.23 19.67 -3.90
C PHE A 40 -11.41 18.70 -3.72
N ASP A 41 -11.93 18.64 -2.50
CA ASP A 41 -13.11 17.83 -2.14
C ASP A 41 -14.28 18.71 -1.68
N GLY A 42 -14.40 19.88 -2.28
CA GLY A 42 -15.44 20.86 -1.98
C GLY A 42 -14.95 22.29 -2.20
N GLU A 43 -15.79 23.24 -1.82
CA GLU A 43 -15.46 24.64 -1.89
C GLU A 43 -14.66 25.10 -0.68
N ALA A 44 -13.63 25.91 -0.93
CA ALA A 44 -12.88 26.55 0.14
C ALA A 44 -13.69 27.72 0.73
N THR A 45 -13.62 27.90 2.04
CA THR A 45 -14.42 28.91 2.76
C THR A 45 -13.62 29.59 3.86
N ILE A 46 -13.96 30.83 4.17
CA ILE A 46 -13.54 31.47 5.43
C ILE A 46 -14.51 31.05 6.53
N LYS A 47 -13.98 30.66 7.68
CA LYS A 47 -14.77 30.20 8.82
C LYS A 47 -15.47 31.33 9.56
N GLY A 48 -16.74 31.10 9.88
CA GLY A 48 -17.54 31.99 10.74
C GLY A 48 -17.89 33.32 10.12
N ASP A 49 -18.16 34.33 10.98
CA ASP A 49 -18.71 35.64 10.59
C ASP A 49 -17.77 36.48 9.72
N ALA A 50 -16.47 36.16 9.71
CA ALA A 50 -15.51 36.83 8.84
C ALA A 50 -15.67 36.45 7.36
N ALA A 51 -16.46 35.43 7.03
CA ALA A 51 -16.67 34.97 5.65
C ALA A 51 -17.17 36.06 4.72
N ASP A 52 -18.07 36.91 5.19
CA ASP A 52 -18.64 38.02 4.41
C ASP A 52 -17.62 39.11 4.05
N LEU A 53 -16.46 39.12 4.70
CA LEU A 53 -15.39 40.11 4.46
C LEU A 53 -14.47 39.70 3.31
N PHE A 54 -14.53 38.45 2.87
CA PHE A 54 -13.62 37.91 1.86
C PHE A 54 -14.36 37.49 0.59
N THR A 55 -13.65 37.56 -0.52
CA THR A 55 -13.96 36.83 -1.75
C THR A 55 -13.01 35.62 -1.82
N VAL A 56 -13.57 34.42 -1.89
CA VAL A 56 -12.77 33.17 -2.05
C VAL A 56 -12.90 32.71 -3.49
N GLU A 57 -11.75 32.52 -4.14
CA GLU A 57 -11.68 32.10 -5.55
C GLU A 57 -10.75 30.92 -5.69
N LYS A 58 -11.05 30.04 -6.65
CA LYS A 58 -10.23 28.92 -7.04
C LYS A 58 -9.79 29.05 -8.49
N ASN A 59 -8.49 28.97 -8.73
CA ASN A 59 -7.92 28.95 -10.06
C ASN A 59 -6.91 27.78 -10.18
N GLY A 60 -7.30 26.73 -10.90
CA GLY A 60 -6.52 25.49 -10.96
C GLY A 60 -6.35 24.86 -9.58
N GLN A 61 -5.10 24.68 -9.14
CA GLN A 61 -4.74 24.15 -7.82
C GLN A 61 -4.62 25.24 -6.74
N THR A 62 -4.80 26.51 -7.07
CA THR A 62 -4.64 27.62 -6.14
C THR A 62 -6.00 28.13 -5.65
N VAL A 63 -6.11 28.31 -4.33
CA VAL A 63 -7.20 29.01 -3.66
C VAL A 63 -6.68 30.35 -3.16
N THR A 64 -7.45 31.40 -3.35
CA THR A 64 -7.18 32.72 -2.79
C THR A 64 -8.41 33.26 -2.02
N ALA A 65 -8.18 33.79 -0.83
CA ALA A 65 -9.18 34.51 -0.05
C ALA A 65 -8.74 35.96 0.07
N THR A 66 -9.40 36.85 -0.63
CA THR A 66 -9.05 38.28 -0.74
C THR A 66 -10.05 39.13 0.06
N VAL A 67 -9.57 40.03 0.88
CA VAL A 67 -10.43 40.99 1.59
C VAL A 67 -11.13 41.88 0.59
N LYS A 68 -12.46 41.97 0.69
CA LYS A 68 -13.30 42.77 -0.19
C LYS A 68 -13.00 44.27 -0.03
N PRO A 69 -13.08 45.08 -1.10
CA PRO A 69 -12.93 46.53 -1.02
C PRO A 69 -13.82 47.14 0.06
N GLY A 70 -13.25 48.01 0.88
CA GLY A 70 -13.96 48.69 1.96
C GLY A 70 -14.16 47.90 3.25
N LYS A 71 -13.73 46.60 3.31
CA LYS A 71 -13.96 45.72 4.47
C LYS A 71 -12.79 45.68 5.47
N PHE A 72 -11.70 46.39 5.24
CA PHE A 72 -10.54 46.40 6.14
C PHE A 72 -10.85 46.91 7.56
N LYS A 73 -11.81 47.87 7.70
CA LYS A 73 -12.26 48.35 9.01
C LYS A 73 -13.02 47.25 9.76
N ASP A 74 -13.87 46.51 9.06
CA ASP A 74 -14.65 45.41 9.65
C ASP A 74 -13.71 44.26 10.05
N LEU A 75 -12.70 43.99 9.25
CA LEU A 75 -11.69 42.99 9.52
C LEU A 75 -10.87 43.26 10.80
N ALA A 76 -10.68 44.54 11.15
CA ALA A 76 -10.00 44.94 12.38
C ALA A 76 -10.71 44.49 13.68
N ASN A 77 -11.96 44.04 13.59
CA ASN A 77 -12.69 43.47 14.72
C ASN A 77 -12.30 42.00 15.04
N TYR A 78 -11.51 41.38 14.20
CA TYR A 78 -11.06 39.99 14.36
C TYR A 78 -9.59 39.94 14.74
N SER A 79 -9.23 39.04 15.64
CA SER A 79 -7.84 38.77 15.97
C SER A 79 -7.19 37.72 15.02
N THR A 80 -8.02 36.83 14.49
CA THR A 80 -7.61 35.76 13.56
C THR A 80 -8.71 35.50 12.54
N VAL A 81 -8.33 35.00 11.38
CA VAL A 81 -9.24 34.42 10.39
C VAL A 81 -8.70 33.04 9.98
N GLU A 82 -9.60 32.17 9.58
CA GLU A 82 -9.26 30.80 9.20
C GLU A 82 -9.86 30.49 7.81
N LEU A 83 -8.98 30.14 6.86
CA LEU A 83 -9.36 29.60 5.55
C LEU A 83 -9.38 28.08 5.64
N ILE A 84 -10.50 27.46 5.28
CA ILE A 84 -10.71 26.03 5.27
C ILE A 84 -10.73 25.56 3.82
N ILE A 85 -9.86 24.59 3.49
CA ILE A 85 -9.75 24.02 2.15
C ILE A 85 -10.00 22.49 2.24
N PRO A 86 -11.18 22.02 1.83
CA PRO A 86 -11.43 20.59 1.71
C PRO A 86 -10.57 19.98 0.60
N ALA A 87 -9.89 18.88 0.91
CA ALA A 87 -8.98 18.23 -0.01
C ALA A 87 -8.98 16.71 0.19
N LYS A 88 -8.46 15.98 -0.79
CA LYS A 88 -8.15 14.55 -0.72
C LYS A 88 -6.93 14.22 -1.59
N VAL A 89 -6.26 13.13 -1.25
CA VAL A 89 -5.14 12.62 -2.06
C VAL A 89 -5.68 11.86 -3.27
N LYS A 90 -5.13 12.12 -4.45
CA LYS A 90 -5.47 11.38 -5.67
C LYS A 90 -5.08 9.91 -5.58
N GLN A 91 -5.69 9.08 -6.42
CA GLN A 91 -5.34 7.65 -6.52
C GLN A 91 -3.94 7.47 -7.15
N GLY A 92 -3.22 6.43 -6.71
CA GLY A 92 -1.91 6.07 -7.27
C GLY A 92 -0.71 6.76 -6.62
N VAL A 93 -0.92 7.47 -5.50
CA VAL A 93 0.11 8.29 -4.82
C VAL A 93 0.61 7.65 -3.50
N SER A 94 0.24 6.41 -3.26
CA SER A 94 0.55 5.69 -2.02
C SER A 94 2.03 5.74 -1.64
N GLY A 95 2.32 6.07 -0.37
CA GLY A 95 3.68 6.16 0.18
C GLY A 95 4.43 7.45 -0.10
N LYS A 96 3.90 8.37 -0.90
CA LYS A 96 4.52 9.67 -1.18
C LYS A 96 4.21 10.66 -0.07
N VAL A 97 5.22 11.35 0.42
CA VAL A 97 5.04 12.53 1.30
C VAL A 97 4.68 13.72 0.42
N ILE A 98 3.54 14.34 0.69
CA ILE A 98 3.01 15.48 -0.06
C ILE A 98 3.07 16.71 0.84
N ASP A 99 3.84 17.69 0.44
CA ASP A 99 4.04 18.94 1.17
C ASP A 99 2.98 19.96 0.79
N ASN A 100 2.55 20.77 1.75
CA ASN A 100 1.70 21.93 1.50
C ASN A 100 2.13 23.13 2.34
N LYS A 101 2.06 24.33 1.77
CA LYS A 101 2.32 25.61 2.41
C LYS A 101 1.28 26.65 1.99
N ALA A 102 0.83 27.39 2.98
CA ALA A 102 -0.01 28.57 2.74
C ALA A 102 0.81 29.85 2.77
N LYS A 103 0.25 30.89 2.17
CA LYS A 103 0.88 32.19 2.05
C LYS A 103 -0.11 33.31 2.37
N VAL A 104 0.37 34.36 3.02
CA VAL A 104 -0.36 35.61 3.23
C VAL A 104 0.40 36.75 2.54
N GLU A 105 -0.27 37.45 1.64
CA GLU A 105 0.23 38.67 0.99
C GLU A 105 -0.54 39.88 1.48
N TYR A 106 0.14 40.96 1.74
CA TYR A 106 -0.51 42.19 2.11
C TYR A 106 0.24 43.45 1.65
N THR A 107 -0.51 44.53 1.43
CA THR A 107 0.05 45.87 1.18
C THR A 107 -0.37 46.76 2.33
N ASN A 108 0.57 47.29 3.08
CA ASN A 108 0.27 48.16 4.22
C ASN A 108 -0.05 49.61 3.79
N LYS A 109 -0.32 50.48 4.78
CA LYS A 109 -0.64 51.91 4.54
C LYS A 109 0.47 52.69 3.79
N SER A 110 1.71 52.28 3.91
CA SER A 110 2.88 52.90 3.29
C SER A 110 3.17 52.38 1.88
N ASN A 111 2.26 51.61 1.27
CA ASN A 111 2.40 50.94 -0.02
C ASN A 111 3.58 49.91 -0.05
N VAL A 112 3.90 49.33 1.09
CA VAL A 112 4.90 48.29 1.16
C VAL A 112 4.20 46.93 1.04
N ASP A 113 4.56 46.20 -0.01
CA ASP A 113 4.10 44.83 -0.21
C ASP A 113 4.95 43.86 0.62
N LYS A 114 4.29 42.93 1.26
CA LYS A 114 4.92 41.85 2.05
C LYS A 114 4.23 40.55 1.84
N GLU A 115 5.01 39.49 2.06
CA GLU A 115 4.58 38.11 1.96
C GLU A 115 5.10 37.32 3.17
N VAL A 116 4.30 36.42 3.68
CA VAL A 116 4.65 35.50 4.77
C VAL A 116 4.15 34.11 4.41
N GLU A 117 5.04 33.12 4.45
CA GLU A 117 4.67 31.73 4.26
C GLU A 117 4.50 31.01 5.60
N SER A 118 3.63 30.00 5.62
CA SER A 118 3.52 29.06 6.73
C SER A 118 4.72 28.09 6.76
N THR A 119 4.92 27.42 7.90
CA THR A 119 5.68 26.18 7.91
C THR A 119 4.97 25.13 7.05
N PRO A 120 5.72 24.22 6.40
CA PRO A 120 5.10 23.15 5.63
C PRO A 120 4.35 22.18 6.55
N VAL A 121 3.24 21.66 6.06
CA VAL A 121 2.54 20.50 6.59
C VAL A 121 2.62 19.36 5.59
N HIS A 122 2.55 18.13 6.07
CA HIS A 122 2.74 16.95 5.24
C HIS A 122 1.54 16.03 5.33
N VAL A 123 1.10 15.52 4.18
CA VAL A 123 0.11 14.45 4.07
C VAL A 123 0.75 13.25 3.40
N THR A 124 0.57 12.07 3.98
CA THR A 124 1.15 10.84 3.44
C THR A 124 0.08 9.75 3.36
N PRO A 125 -0.33 9.31 2.15
CA PRO A 125 -1.19 8.15 2.03
C PRO A 125 -0.36 6.88 2.32
N PRO A 126 -0.74 6.10 3.37
CA PRO A 126 0.05 4.95 3.75
C PRO A 126 0.02 3.86 2.67
N PRO A 127 1.18 3.28 2.34
CA PRO A 127 1.22 2.14 1.45
C PRO A 127 0.62 0.91 2.12
N VAL A 128 -0.05 0.08 1.33
CA VAL A 128 -0.46 -1.26 1.73
C VAL A 128 0.44 -2.24 1.02
N THR A 129 1.19 -3.02 1.77
CA THR A 129 2.18 -3.95 1.24
C THR A 129 1.93 -5.37 1.70
N LYS A 130 2.29 -6.33 0.85
CA LYS A 130 2.33 -7.75 1.18
C LYS A 130 3.68 -8.31 0.80
N LYS A 131 4.23 -9.14 1.69
CA LYS A 131 5.50 -9.85 1.48
C LYS A 131 5.38 -11.29 1.95
N ILE A 132 6.32 -12.13 1.54
CA ILE A 132 6.52 -13.49 2.03
C ILE A 132 7.76 -13.47 2.92
N ASN A 133 7.66 -14.04 4.12
CA ASN A 133 8.74 -14.07 5.11
C ASN A 133 9.40 -12.69 5.26
N GLU A 134 8.54 -11.65 5.38
CA GLU A 134 8.84 -10.23 5.57
C GLU A 134 9.40 -9.48 4.36
N ASN A 135 10.18 -10.11 3.49
CA ASN A 135 10.97 -9.41 2.48
C ASN A 135 10.76 -9.85 1.02
N LEU A 136 10.18 -11.03 0.79
CA LEU A 136 10.13 -11.63 -0.53
C LEU A 136 8.82 -11.28 -1.26
N ASP A 137 8.92 -11.03 -2.56
CA ASP A 137 7.76 -10.93 -3.47
C ASP A 137 7.49 -12.28 -4.15
N HIS A 138 8.48 -13.17 -4.14
CA HIS A 138 8.38 -14.51 -4.69
C HIS A 138 9.16 -15.51 -3.82
N LEU A 139 8.59 -16.71 -3.64
CA LEU A 139 9.21 -17.80 -2.92
C LEU A 139 8.98 -19.13 -3.65
N ASP A 140 10.06 -19.83 -4.00
CA ASP A 140 10.03 -21.25 -4.38
C ASP A 140 10.13 -22.08 -3.10
N ILE A 141 9.11 -22.88 -2.82
CA ILE A 141 9.02 -23.65 -1.56
C ILE A 141 8.34 -25.00 -1.80
N PRO A 142 8.86 -26.11 -1.23
CA PRO A 142 8.21 -27.41 -1.29
C PRO A 142 6.80 -27.41 -0.69
N THR A 143 5.95 -28.30 -1.19
CA THR A 143 4.63 -28.55 -0.60
C THR A 143 4.76 -29.02 0.85
N GLY A 144 3.82 -28.59 1.70
CA GLY A 144 3.82 -28.92 3.12
C GLY A 144 4.75 -28.07 3.99
N GLU A 145 5.78 -27.42 3.42
CA GLU A 145 6.64 -26.51 4.17
C GLU A 145 5.95 -25.20 4.49
N GLN A 146 6.20 -24.69 5.69
CA GLN A 146 5.55 -23.49 6.21
C GLN A 146 6.30 -22.23 5.80
N TYR A 147 5.54 -21.19 5.45
CA TYR A 147 6.02 -19.84 5.26
C TYR A 147 4.98 -18.85 5.82
N LYS A 148 5.26 -17.56 5.76
CA LYS A 148 4.38 -16.53 6.28
C LYS A 148 4.09 -15.49 5.22
N TYR A 149 2.85 -15.05 5.13
CA TYR A 149 2.51 -13.79 4.49
C TYR A 149 2.50 -12.69 5.56
N ASN A 150 3.04 -11.53 5.20
CA ASN A 150 3.09 -10.34 6.03
C ASN A 150 2.38 -9.21 5.29
N VAL A 151 1.23 -8.78 5.81
CA VAL A 151 0.47 -7.65 5.27
C VAL A 151 0.68 -6.46 6.19
N LYS A 152 1.23 -5.35 5.64
CA LYS A 152 1.60 -4.15 6.41
C LYS A 152 0.98 -2.90 5.85
N THR A 153 0.56 -2.02 6.75
CA THR A 153 0.19 -0.63 6.46
C THR A 153 0.39 0.25 7.70
N LYS A 154 0.28 1.57 7.53
CA LYS A 154 0.14 2.48 8.68
C LYS A 154 -1.32 2.81 8.90
N LEU A 155 -1.73 2.90 10.16
CA LEU A 155 -3.06 3.36 10.52
C LEU A 155 -3.19 4.87 10.27
N PRO A 156 -4.36 5.35 9.81
CA PRO A 156 -4.61 6.78 9.69
C PRO A 156 -4.36 7.55 10.99
N THR A 157 -3.98 8.81 10.89
CA THR A 157 -3.71 9.66 12.05
C THR A 157 -4.96 9.85 12.92
N ASP A 158 -6.13 9.85 12.31
CA ASP A 158 -7.44 9.98 12.96
C ASP A 158 -8.15 8.61 13.15
N ILE A 159 -7.40 7.52 13.21
CA ILE A 159 -7.95 6.15 13.32
C ILE A 159 -8.95 5.97 14.44
N LYS A 160 -8.83 6.71 15.55
CA LYS A 160 -9.77 6.69 16.67
C LYS A 160 -11.21 7.12 16.28
N ASP A 161 -11.35 7.87 15.21
CA ASP A 161 -12.61 8.40 14.71
C ASP A 161 -13.19 7.53 13.57
N TYR A 162 -12.51 6.46 13.17
CA TYR A 162 -12.99 5.52 12.16
C TYR A 162 -14.12 4.64 12.72
N LYS A 163 -14.97 4.14 11.82
CA LYS A 163 -16.07 3.21 12.12
C LYS A 163 -15.74 1.78 11.70
N LYS A 164 -14.81 1.63 10.73
CA LYS A 164 -14.38 0.35 10.20
C LYS A 164 -12.92 0.40 9.77
N PHE A 165 -12.18 -0.64 10.08
CA PHE A 165 -10.87 -0.95 9.52
C PHE A 165 -10.67 -2.46 9.55
N VAL A 166 -10.55 -3.07 8.39
CA VAL A 166 -10.47 -4.53 8.23
C VAL A 166 -9.38 -4.88 7.24
N ILE A 167 -8.52 -5.81 7.61
CA ILE A 167 -7.54 -6.43 6.71
C ILE A 167 -8.09 -7.81 6.35
N THR A 168 -8.21 -8.11 5.05
CA THR A 168 -8.70 -9.40 4.56
C THR A 168 -7.69 -9.98 3.59
N ASP A 169 -7.41 -11.26 3.75
CA ASP A 169 -6.57 -12.05 2.86
C ASP A 169 -7.28 -13.37 2.54
N THR A 170 -7.47 -13.66 1.28
CA THR A 170 -8.08 -14.93 0.84
C THR A 170 -7.06 -15.67 0.00
N LEU A 171 -6.57 -16.80 0.54
CA LEU A 171 -5.60 -17.64 -0.12
C LEU A 171 -6.25 -18.43 -1.27
N GLU A 172 -5.48 -18.69 -2.31
CA GLU A 172 -5.91 -19.60 -3.40
C GLU A 172 -6.13 -21.03 -2.91
N ASN A 173 -6.90 -21.82 -3.64
CA ASN A 173 -7.27 -23.19 -3.26
C ASN A 173 -6.08 -24.14 -3.13
N GLU A 174 -4.96 -23.84 -3.77
CA GLU A 174 -3.69 -24.56 -3.70
C GLU A 174 -2.94 -24.35 -2.39
N LEU A 175 -3.39 -23.37 -1.58
CA LEU A 175 -2.75 -23.00 -0.33
C LEU A 175 -3.64 -23.39 0.86
N SER A 176 -3.05 -23.51 2.02
CA SER A 176 -3.76 -23.62 3.30
C SER A 176 -3.23 -22.60 4.29
N VAL A 177 -4.14 -21.95 4.99
CA VAL A 177 -3.82 -21.19 6.20
C VAL A 177 -3.48 -22.19 7.31
N ILE A 178 -2.37 -21.97 8.03
CA ILE A 178 -2.06 -22.74 9.23
C ILE A 178 -2.71 -21.99 10.41
N ASN A 179 -3.61 -22.67 11.10
CA ASN A 179 -4.34 -22.13 12.23
C ASN A 179 -4.44 -23.15 13.37
N GLU A 180 -3.27 -23.54 13.89
CA GLU A 180 -3.15 -24.59 14.91
C GLU A 180 -2.22 -24.16 16.04
N GLY A 181 -2.70 -24.25 17.28
CA GLY A 181 -1.92 -23.94 18.47
C GLY A 181 -1.38 -22.50 18.47
N GLU A 182 -0.07 -22.35 18.57
CA GLU A 182 0.61 -21.04 18.52
C GLU A 182 0.87 -20.56 17.08
N THR A 183 0.81 -21.47 16.09
CA THR A 183 0.98 -21.15 14.67
C THR A 183 -0.36 -20.80 14.07
N LYS A 184 -0.69 -19.52 14.09
CA LYS A 184 -1.97 -18.99 13.59
C LYS A 184 -1.81 -17.55 13.09
N PRO A 185 -2.77 -17.05 12.29
CA PRO A 185 -2.78 -15.65 11.91
C PRO A 185 -2.87 -14.72 13.14
N VAL A 186 -2.04 -13.69 13.17
CA VAL A 186 -1.97 -12.73 14.28
C VAL A 186 -1.67 -11.32 13.79
N ILE A 187 -2.20 -10.32 14.49
CA ILE A 187 -1.70 -8.96 14.40
C ILE A 187 -0.48 -8.84 15.30
N LYS A 188 0.59 -8.25 14.79
CA LYS A 188 1.85 -8.07 15.53
C LYS A 188 1.85 -6.79 16.36
N GLY A 189 2.62 -6.82 17.44
CA GLY A 189 2.95 -5.62 18.24
C GLY A 189 1.78 -5.03 19.02
N ALA A 190 1.84 -3.73 19.27
CA ALA A 190 0.89 -3.00 20.12
C ALA A 190 -0.54 -2.98 19.56
N ALA A 191 -0.70 -3.06 18.26
CA ALA A 191 -2.01 -3.09 17.62
C ALA A 191 -2.80 -4.39 17.88
N ALA A 192 -2.16 -5.48 18.30
CA ALA A 192 -2.79 -6.79 18.50
C ALA A 192 -4.02 -6.74 19.43
N ALA A 193 -3.98 -5.93 20.48
CA ALA A 193 -5.09 -5.80 21.43
C ALA A 193 -6.36 -5.13 20.81
N PHE A 194 -6.21 -4.49 19.68
CA PHE A 194 -7.28 -3.75 18.99
C PHE A 194 -7.90 -4.52 17.82
N PHE A 195 -7.47 -5.74 17.56
CA PHE A 195 -7.98 -6.53 16.44
C PHE A 195 -8.49 -7.88 16.90
N ASP A 196 -9.59 -8.31 16.30
CA ASP A 196 -10.02 -9.70 16.29
C ASP A 196 -9.60 -10.32 14.96
N VAL A 197 -8.92 -11.48 15.03
CA VAL A 197 -8.46 -12.22 13.86
C VAL A 197 -9.24 -13.51 13.75
N GLU A 198 -9.93 -13.69 12.63
CA GLU A 198 -10.75 -14.86 12.32
C GLU A 198 -10.24 -15.56 11.06
N VAL A 199 -10.37 -16.87 11.04
CA VAL A 199 -10.06 -17.71 9.88
C VAL A 199 -11.30 -18.50 9.50
N GLN A 200 -11.78 -18.30 8.26
CA GLN A 200 -12.88 -19.05 7.68
C GLN A 200 -12.43 -19.71 6.36
N GLY A 201 -12.12 -20.99 6.41
CA GLY A 201 -11.53 -21.69 5.27
C GLY A 201 -10.21 -21.08 4.88
N GLN A 202 -10.12 -20.50 3.68
CA GLN A 202 -8.93 -19.86 3.13
C GLN A 202 -8.86 -18.36 3.41
N THR A 203 -9.91 -17.79 4.00
CA THR A 203 -9.99 -16.36 4.28
C THR A 203 -9.58 -16.05 5.70
N VAL A 204 -8.63 -15.14 5.84
CA VAL A 204 -8.20 -14.53 7.10
C VAL A 204 -8.73 -13.11 7.15
N THR A 205 -9.41 -12.76 8.23
CA THR A 205 -9.97 -11.42 8.45
C THR A 205 -9.49 -10.90 9.79
N ALA A 206 -8.84 -9.74 9.77
CA ALA A 206 -8.46 -9.00 10.98
C ALA A 206 -9.31 -7.73 11.07
N THR A 207 -10.23 -7.69 12.03
CA THR A 207 -11.19 -6.60 12.21
C THR A 207 -10.79 -5.76 13.42
N MET A 208 -10.59 -4.46 13.19
CA MET A 208 -10.29 -3.52 14.27
C MET A 208 -11.54 -3.24 15.12
N LYS A 209 -11.33 -3.15 16.41
CA LYS A 209 -12.33 -2.83 17.44
C LYS A 209 -11.82 -1.71 18.36
N ASN A 210 -12.71 -1.18 19.20
CA ASN A 210 -12.36 -0.20 20.23
C ASN A 210 -11.67 1.07 19.70
N PHE A 211 -12.09 1.58 18.57
CA PHE A 211 -11.52 2.76 17.91
C PHE A 211 -11.31 3.95 18.86
N ALA A 212 -12.26 4.24 19.74
CA ALA A 212 -12.17 5.36 20.69
C ALA A 212 -10.91 5.33 21.58
N ASN A 213 -10.34 4.14 21.84
CA ASN A 213 -9.15 3.93 22.63
C ASN A 213 -7.86 3.82 21.80
N ALA A 214 -7.96 3.93 20.49
CA ALA A 214 -6.86 3.71 19.55
C ALA A 214 -6.02 4.97 19.24
N ALA A 215 -6.12 6.01 20.05
CA ALA A 215 -5.39 7.27 19.81
C ALA A 215 -3.87 7.06 19.72
N ASP A 216 -3.32 6.18 20.54
CA ASP A 216 -1.88 5.89 20.57
C ASP A 216 -1.41 5.05 19.35
N LEU A 217 -2.35 4.52 18.58
CA LEU A 217 -2.06 3.79 17.33
C LEU A 217 -2.05 4.70 16.09
N ALA A 218 -2.37 5.99 16.24
CA ALA A 218 -2.38 6.96 15.15
C ALA A 218 -1.03 6.99 14.41
N GLY A 219 -1.03 6.72 13.11
CA GLY A 219 0.17 6.68 12.27
C GLY A 219 1.12 5.50 12.52
N GLN A 220 0.80 4.59 13.46
CA GLN A 220 1.60 3.40 13.74
C GLN A 220 1.41 2.34 12.65
N GLU A 221 2.45 1.52 12.46
CA GLU A 221 2.37 0.37 11.57
C GLU A 221 1.53 -0.74 12.20
N VAL A 222 0.65 -1.33 11.40
CA VAL A 222 -0.06 -2.58 11.71
C VAL A 222 0.40 -3.65 10.73
N GLU A 223 0.67 -4.84 11.27
CA GLU A 223 1.09 -6.01 10.51
C GLU A 223 0.20 -7.21 10.84
N LEU A 224 -0.40 -7.79 9.80
CA LEU A 224 -1.05 -9.10 9.87
C LEU A 224 -0.08 -10.16 9.35
N GLU A 225 0.32 -11.08 10.21
CA GLU A 225 1.14 -12.24 9.86
C GLU A 225 0.23 -13.46 9.68
N ILE A 226 0.35 -14.16 8.53
CA ILE A 226 -0.48 -15.30 8.17
C ILE A 226 0.43 -16.49 7.86
N PRO A 227 0.55 -17.48 8.74
CA PRO A 227 1.24 -18.73 8.43
C PRO A 227 0.46 -19.53 7.38
N ALA A 228 1.17 -20.01 6.38
CA ALA A 228 0.58 -20.72 5.26
C ALA A 228 1.52 -21.85 4.76
N LYS A 229 0.97 -22.73 3.95
CA LYS A 229 1.71 -23.78 3.23
C LYS A 229 1.05 -24.04 1.87
N ILE A 230 1.84 -24.57 0.93
CA ILE A 230 1.30 -25.12 -0.31
C ILE A 230 0.77 -26.52 -0.03
N ASN A 231 -0.42 -26.85 -0.52
CA ASN A 231 -1.05 -28.15 -0.33
C ASN A 231 -0.29 -29.27 -1.04
N ASP A 232 -0.36 -30.47 -0.49
CA ASP A 232 0.27 -31.64 -1.08
C ASP A 232 -0.29 -31.94 -2.49
N GLY A 233 0.58 -32.37 -3.38
CA GLY A 233 0.22 -32.70 -4.77
C GLY A 233 0.10 -31.52 -5.72
N VAL A 234 0.22 -30.27 -5.23
CA VAL A 234 0.26 -29.08 -6.09
C VAL A 234 1.63 -28.95 -6.75
N THR A 235 1.67 -28.86 -8.07
CA THR A 235 2.91 -28.78 -8.85
C THR A 235 2.86 -27.67 -9.91
N ARG A 236 3.98 -27.04 -10.18
CA ARG A 236 4.27 -26.17 -11.34
C ARG A 236 3.41 -24.93 -11.53
N VAL A 237 2.64 -24.52 -10.55
CA VAL A 237 1.78 -23.35 -10.66
C VAL A 237 2.41 -22.20 -9.90
N LYS A 238 2.46 -21.03 -10.53
CA LYS A 238 2.77 -19.78 -9.85
C LYS A 238 1.50 -19.32 -9.15
N ILE A 239 1.45 -19.42 -7.85
CA ILE A 239 0.26 -19.14 -7.05
C ILE A 239 0.35 -17.70 -6.54
N PRO A 240 -0.45 -16.76 -7.06
CA PRO A 240 -0.47 -15.39 -6.58
C PRO A 240 -1.27 -15.29 -5.28
N ASN A 241 -0.99 -14.25 -4.50
CA ASN A 241 -1.82 -13.88 -3.38
C ASN A 241 -1.78 -12.36 -3.16
N THR A 242 -2.95 -11.76 -2.97
CA THR A 242 -3.15 -10.36 -2.60
C THR A 242 -3.88 -10.26 -1.27
N ALA A 243 -3.77 -9.12 -0.62
CA ALA A 243 -4.57 -8.80 0.54
C ALA A 243 -5.26 -7.45 0.33
N LYS A 244 -6.37 -7.24 1.02
CA LYS A 244 -7.17 -6.05 0.92
C LYS A 244 -7.40 -5.41 2.29
N ILE A 245 -7.35 -4.07 2.33
CA ILE A 245 -7.80 -3.29 3.47
C ILE A 245 -9.09 -2.57 3.08
N SER A 246 -10.11 -2.67 3.92
CA SER A 246 -11.34 -1.89 3.79
C SER A 246 -11.56 -1.05 5.04
N TYR A 247 -12.02 0.18 4.86
CA TYR A 247 -12.18 1.14 5.94
C TYR A 247 -13.40 2.03 5.73
N THR A 248 -13.87 2.64 6.82
CA THR A 248 -14.91 3.67 6.81
C THR A 248 -14.55 4.70 7.89
N ASP A 249 -14.46 5.97 7.51
CA ASP A 249 -14.17 7.06 8.43
C ASP A 249 -15.40 7.50 9.26
N LYS A 250 -15.24 8.55 10.08
CA LYS A 250 -16.32 9.12 10.92
C LYS A 250 -17.48 9.71 10.11
N ASN A 251 -17.22 10.12 8.88
CA ASN A 251 -18.18 10.79 7.98
C ASN A 251 -18.83 9.80 6.99
N ASP A 252 -18.67 8.49 7.22
CA ASP A 252 -19.18 7.40 6.38
C ASP A 252 -18.51 7.31 4.99
N HIS A 253 -17.36 7.95 4.77
CA HIS A 253 -16.58 7.72 3.58
C HIS A 253 -15.86 6.37 3.69
N SER A 254 -16.16 5.49 2.76
CA SER A 254 -15.59 4.14 2.70
C SER A 254 -14.60 4.03 1.57
N GLY A 255 -13.57 3.20 1.76
CA GLY A 255 -12.60 2.90 0.72
C GLY A 255 -11.99 1.51 0.89
N GLU A 256 -11.31 1.09 -0.16
CA GLU A 256 -10.56 -0.16 -0.20
C GLU A 256 -9.18 0.06 -0.82
N LYS A 257 -8.20 -0.69 -0.34
CA LYS A 257 -6.85 -0.75 -0.89
C LYS A 257 -6.41 -2.20 -0.99
N GLU A 258 -5.88 -2.57 -2.15
CA GLU A 258 -5.34 -3.89 -2.40
C GLU A 258 -3.83 -3.84 -2.53
N THR A 259 -3.16 -4.89 -2.06
CA THR A 259 -1.70 -5.04 -2.19
C THR A 259 -1.33 -5.45 -3.62
N LYS A 260 -0.08 -5.20 -3.99
CA LYS A 260 0.50 -5.91 -5.13
C LYS A 260 0.53 -7.41 -4.82
N PRO A 261 0.35 -8.29 -5.82
CA PRO A 261 0.44 -9.72 -5.60
C PRO A 261 1.87 -10.15 -5.27
N VAL A 262 1.99 -11.08 -4.32
CA VAL A 262 3.17 -11.90 -4.10
C VAL A 262 2.91 -13.31 -4.62
N THR A 263 3.94 -14.09 -4.90
CA THR A 263 3.75 -15.41 -5.50
C THR A 263 4.57 -16.48 -4.78
N VAL A 264 3.98 -17.66 -4.59
CA VAL A 264 4.71 -18.87 -4.22
C VAL A 264 4.66 -19.86 -5.37
N THR A 265 5.73 -20.65 -5.52
CA THR A 265 5.81 -21.67 -6.57
C THR A 265 6.19 -23.01 -5.92
N PRO A 266 5.33 -24.04 -6.03
CA PRO A 266 5.70 -25.36 -5.59
C PRO A 266 6.77 -25.97 -6.50
N PRO A 267 7.45 -27.03 -6.05
CA PRO A 267 8.43 -27.73 -6.85
C PRO A 267 7.84 -28.16 -8.19
N SER A 268 8.64 -28.07 -9.23
CA SER A 268 8.34 -28.73 -10.49
C SER A 268 8.92 -30.12 -10.45
N GLU A 269 8.13 -31.14 -10.76
CA GLU A 269 8.68 -32.49 -10.96
C GLU A 269 9.76 -32.44 -12.04
N PRO A 270 10.90 -33.14 -11.83
CA PRO A 270 11.90 -33.28 -12.86
C PRO A 270 11.30 -33.98 -14.08
N THR A 271 11.50 -33.42 -15.25
CA THR A 271 11.10 -34.12 -16.48
C THR A 271 12.33 -34.66 -17.17
N VAL A 272 12.23 -35.88 -17.67
CA VAL A 272 13.32 -36.54 -18.40
C VAL A 272 12.86 -36.82 -19.84
N LYS A 273 13.71 -36.50 -20.80
CA LYS A 273 13.54 -36.84 -22.21
C LYS A 273 14.79 -37.55 -22.69
N LYS A 274 14.61 -38.70 -23.34
CA LYS A 274 15.70 -39.47 -23.98
C LYS A 274 15.52 -39.43 -25.49
N LYS A 275 16.57 -39.18 -26.21
CA LYS A 275 16.61 -39.14 -27.68
C LYS A 275 17.85 -39.88 -28.19
N ILE A 276 17.78 -40.34 -29.42
CA ILE A 276 18.91 -40.91 -30.16
C ILE A 276 19.47 -39.81 -31.07
N ASN A 277 20.78 -39.59 -31.04
CA ASN A 277 21.48 -38.59 -31.81
C ASN A 277 20.75 -37.19 -31.70
N GLU A 278 20.39 -36.81 -30.47
CA GLU A 278 19.70 -35.59 -30.07
C GLU A 278 18.26 -35.40 -30.54
N LYS A 279 17.82 -36.08 -31.61
CA LYS A 279 16.57 -35.74 -32.30
C LYS A 279 15.56 -36.89 -32.42
N LEU A 280 16.01 -38.12 -32.53
CA LEU A 280 15.18 -39.24 -32.91
C LEU A 280 14.58 -39.97 -31.69
N ASP A 281 13.36 -40.45 -31.79
CA ASP A 281 12.73 -41.36 -30.83
C ASP A 281 13.00 -42.82 -31.20
N THR A 282 13.22 -43.09 -32.49
CA THR A 282 13.58 -44.38 -33.05
C THR A 282 14.63 -44.21 -34.13
N ALA A 283 15.54 -45.15 -34.25
CA ALA A 283 16.55 -45.21 -35.31
C ALA A 283 16.77 -46.64 -35.76
N VAL A 284 16.98 -46.83 -37.05
CA VAL A 284 17.49 -48.10 -37.63
C VAL A 284 18.99 -47.93 -37.85
N ILE A 285 19.78 -48.67 -37.07
CA ILE A 285 21.25 -48.53 -37.01
C ILE A 285 21.87 -49.86 -37.34
N GLY A 286 22.90 -49.87 -38.18
CA GLY A 286 23.67 -51.08 -38.49
C GLY A 286 24.38 -51.63 -37.24
N ALA A 287 24.60 -52.92 -37.16
CA ALA A 287 25.41 -53.50 -36.09
C ALA A 287 26.81 -52.86 -36.06
N GLU A 288 27.37 -52.68 -34.89
CA GLU A 288 28.69 -52.08 -34.66
C GLU A 288 28.81 -50.61 -35.15
N THR A 289 27.66 -49.91 -35.30
CA THR A 289 27.65 -48.50 -35.64
C THR A 289 27.40 -47.65 -34.39
N ASP A 290 28.30 -46.72 -34.12
CA ASP A 290 28.21 -45.83 -32.97
C ASP A 290 27.05 -44.85 -33.09
N TYR A 291 26.36 -44.64 -32.01
CA TYR A 291 25.32 -43.62 -31.86
C TYR A 291 25.28 -43.13 -30.41
N THR A 292 24.58 -42.03 -30.15
CA THR A 292 24.48 -41.46 -28.80
C THR A 292 23.04 -41.47 -28.30
N TYR A 293 22.85 -41.80 -27.06
CA TYR A 293 21.66 -41.46 -26.31
C TYR A 293 21.87 -40.10 -25.62
N ASN A 294 20.90 -39.22 -25.82
CA ASN A 294 20.90 -37.90 -25.20
C ASN A 294 19.78 -37.86 -24.19
N ILE A 295 20.13 -37.74 -22.90
CA ILE A 295 19.20 -37.65 -21.79
C ILE A 295 19.19 -36.20 -21.34
N LYS A 296 18.04 -35.52 -21.50
CA LYS A 296 17.83 -34.15 -21.00
C LYS A 296 16.87 -34.19 -19.85
N ALA A 297 17.33 -33.77 -18.68
CA ALA A 297 16.49 -33.57 -17.49
C ALA A 297 16.27 -32.09 -17.26
N LYS A 298 15.01 -31.69 -17.00
CA LYS A 298 14.70 -30.37 -16.48
C LYS A 298 14.77 -30.44 -14.95
N LEU A 299 15.60 -29.59 -14.37
CA LEU A 299 15.74 -29.52 -12.93
C LEU A 299 14.49 -28.84 -12.29
N PRO A 300 14.05 -29.32 -11.13
CA PRO A 300 13.03 -28.65 -10.32
C PRO A 300 13.46 -27.25 -9.90
N ASN A 301 12.50 -26.37 -9.66
CA ASN A 301 12.78 -25.00 -9.21
C ASN A 301 13.45 -24.97 -7.83
N ASP A 302 13.16 -25.95 -7.00
CA ASP A 302 13.67 -26.12 -5.63
C ASP A 302 14.84 -27.09 -5.53
N ILE A 303 15.58 -27.33 -6.61
CA ILE A 303 16.72 -28.28 -6.67
C ILE A 303 17.72 -28.10 -5.52
N THR A 304 17.84 -26.88 -4.99
CA THR A 304 18.73 -26.59 -3.86
C THR A 304 18.28 -27.23 -2.55
N SER A 305 17.01 -27.63 -2.44
CA SER A 305 16.47 -28.36 -1.28
C SER A 305 16.64 -29.85 -1.36
N TYR A 306 17.04 -30.41 -2.53
CA TYR A 306 17.19 -31.82 -2.74
C TYR A 306 18.46 -32.37 -2.08
N LYS A 307 18.35 -33.55 -1.48
CA LYS A 307 19.49 -34.27 -0.91
C LYS A 307 20.29 -35.03 -1.99
N SER A 308 19.65 -35.40 -3.09
CA SER A 308 20.30 -36.06 -4.23
C SER A 308 19.46 -35.84 -5.48
N PHE A 309 20.14 -35.74 -6.61
CA PHE A 309 19.54 -35.75 -7.94
C PHE A 309 20.45 -36.63 -8.84
N VAL A 310 19.93 -37.75 -9.32
CA VAL A 310 20.70 -38.73 -10.09
C VAL A 310 19.97 -39.01 -11.39
N ILE A 311 20.71 -39.00 -12.47
CA ILE A 311 20.24 -39.46 -13.79
C ILE A 311 20.88 -40.84 -14.05
N THR A 312 20.03 -41.82 -14.27
CA THR A 312 20.49 -43.19 -14.59
C THR A 312 19.92 -43.63 -15.93
N ASP A 313 20.70 -44.41 -16.65
CA ASP A 313 20.28 -45.13 -17.84
C ASP A 313 20.81 -46.56 -17.79
N THR A 314 19.95 -47.50 -18.13
CA THR A 314 20.34 -48.90 -18.22
C THR A 314 20.20 -49.30 -19.69
N LEU A 315 21.30 -49.67 -20.31
CA LEU A 315 21.31 -50.15 -21.68
C LEU A 315 20.81 -51.61 -21.73
N ASP A 316 20.12 -51.93 -22.84
CA ASP A 316 19.75 -53.29 -23.14
C ASP A 316 21.01 -54.16 -23.24
N GLU A 317 20.90 -55.46 -22.94
CA GLU A 317 22.01 -56.44 -22.96
C GLU A 317 22.69 -56.53 -24.33
N ASN A 318 21.99 -56.19 -25.41
CA ASN A 318 22.51 -56.18 -26.78
C ASN A 318 23.24 -54.89 -27.16
N LEU A 319 23.39 -53.97 -26.23
CA LEU A 319 24.07 -52.70 -26.45
C LEU A 319 25.35 -52.64 -25.60
N GLN A 320 26.40 -52.11 -26.19
CA GLN A 320 27.64 -51.82 -25.50
C GLN A 320 27.83 -50.35 -25.27
N ALA A 321 28.08 -49.96 -24.01
CA ALA A 321 28.43 -48.57 -23.71
C ALA A 321 29.83 -48.24 -24.25
N GLY A 322 29.92 -47.13 -24.98
CA GLY A 322 31.18 -46.49 -25.30
C GLY A 322 31.74 -45.68 -24.14
N GLU A 323 32.84 -44.99 -24.33
CA GLU A 323 33.33 -44.01 -23.36
C GLU A 323 32.34 -42.82 -23.28
N ALA A 324 31.97 -42.40 -22.06
CA ALA A 324 31.05 -41.31 -21.78
C ALA A 324 31.74 -39.95 -21.72
#